data_a5d3d0566ea4188294ca621086e0439a
#
_entry.id   a5d3d0566ea4188294ca621086e0439a
#
_cell.length_a   1.000
_cell.length_b   1.000
_cell.length_c   1.000
_cell.angle_alpha   90.00
_cell.angle_beta   90.00
_cell.angle_gamma   90.00
#
_symmetry.space_group_name_H-M   'P 1'
#
loop_
_entity.id
_entity.type
_entity.pdbx_description
1 polymer ?
#
loop_
_entity_poly.entity_id
_entity_poly.type
_entity_poly.pdbx_seq_one_letter_code
_entity_poly.pdbx_strand_id
1 'polypeptide(L)'
;MLFFDKHNIISEKSCGKISLSNMVININLFSESIRHNTCLNRKISIDTEGYIRNCPSMKEHYGNIKDMTLKQALDHPDFKKYWFVNKDQISVCKDCEFRYICTDCRAYLENPEDMYSKPLKCGYNPYTCEWEEWSTNPLKQKAIDHYGMRELVKNN
;
A
#
# COMPACT_ATOMS: atom_id res chain seq x y z
N MET A 1 1.29 -10.23 18.97
CA MET A 1 2.26 -9.23 19.46
C MET A 1 1.74 -7.86 19.08
N LEU A 2 1.48 -6.96 20.02
CA LEU A 2 1.06 -5.58 19.76
C LEU A 2 2.32 -4.71 19.60
N PHE A 3 2.47 -4.04 18.48
CA PHE A 3 3.50 -3.03 18.28
C PHE A 3 2.86 -1.65 18.44
N PHE A 4 3.40 -0.86 19.37
CA PHE A 4 3.09 0.56 19.46
C PHE A 4 4.21 1.32 18.78
N ASP A 5 3.92 1.90 17.63
CA ASP A 5 4.84 2.83 16.97
C ASP A 5 4.55 4.24 17.47
N LYS A 6 5.57 4.89 18.02
CA LYS A 6 5.50 6.29 18.48
C LYS A 6 5.73 7.29 17.35
N HIS A 7 6.03 6.83 16.14
CA HIS A 7 6.16 7.72 14.99
C HIS A 7 4.77 8.18 14.55
N ASN A 8 4.50 9.45 14.70
CA ASN A 8 3.34 10.06 14.09
C ASN A 8 3.46 9.92 12.58
N ILE A 9 2.54 9.20 11.95
CA ILE A 9 2.36 9.24 10.50
C ILE A 9 1.77 10.61 10.19
N ILE A 10 2.65 11.59 10.02
CA ILE A 10 2.25 13.01 9.88
C ILE A 10 1.82 13.31 8.45
N SER A 11 2.16 12.47 7.48
CA SER A 11 1.81 12.68 6.08
C SER A 11 1.93 11.41 5.24
N GLU A 12 1.38 11.46 4.05
CA GLU A 12 1.50 10.45 2.99
C GLU A 12 2.96 10.15 2.61
N LYS A 13 3.92 11.00 2.99
CA LYS A 13 5.37 10.76 2.82
C LYS A 13 5.82 9.48 3.51
N SER A 14 5.28 9.21 4.69
CA SER A 14 5.73 8.13 5.57
C SER A 14 5.27 6.74 5.13
N CYS A 15 4.33 6.65 4.16
CA CYS A 15 3.68 5.38 3.80
C CYS A 15 3.83 5.07 2.30
N GLY A 16 3.94 3.78 1.99
CA GLY A 16 3.90 3.28 0.60
C GLY A 16 5.17 3.49 -0.22
N LYS A 17 6.26 3.99 0.37
CA LYS A 17 7.56 4.11 -0.32
C LYS A 17 8.12 2.71 -0.57
N ILE A 18 8.47 2.44 -1.82
CA ILE A 18 9.08 1.18 -2.25
C ILE A 18 10.51 1.48 -2.68
N SER A 19 11.47 0.85 -2.00
CA SER A 19 12.90 0.97 -2.26
C SER A 19 13.60 -0.31 -1.83
N LEU A 20 14.81 -0.54 -2.31
CA LEU A 20 15.63 -1.69 -1.93
C LEU A 20 15.86 -1.77 -0.41
N SER A 21 16.00 -0.63 0.27
CA SER A 21 16.17 -0.58 1.73
C SER A 21 14.95 -1.10 2.52
N ASN A 22 13.77 -1.15 1.90
CA ASN A 22 12.54 -1.62 2.52
C ASN A 22 12.21 -3.07 2.16
N MET A 23 13.04 -3.72 1.33
CA MET A 23 12.86 -5.12 0.97
C MET A 23 13.49 -6.02 2.02
N VAL A 24 12.74 -6.98 2.49
CA VAL A 24 13.18 -7.91 3.54
C VAL A 24 13.11 -9.34 3.02
N ILE A 25 14.26 -10.03 3.08
CA ILE A 25 14.35 -11.42 2.68
C ILE A 25 14.15 -12.30 3.90
N ASN A 26 12.92 -12.82 4.07
CA ASN A 26 12.64 -13.85 5.07
C ASN A 26 11.54 -14.79 4.56
N ILE A 27 11.52 -16.00 5.10
CA ILE A 27 10.61 -17.06 4.66
C ILE A 27 9.14 -16.73 4.91
N ASN A 28 8.83 -16.02 5.99
CA ASN A 28 7.44 -15.67 6.32
C ASN A 28 6.88 -14.69 5.30
N LEU A 29 7.63 -13.61 5.00
CA LEU A 29 7.23 -12.62 3.99
C LEU A 29 7.11 -13.26 2.61
N PHE A 30 8.08 -14.10 2.23
CA PHE A 30 8.06 -14.81 0.96
C PHE A 30 6.82 -15.71 0.84
N SER A 31 6.54 -16.52 1.86
CA SER A 31 5.38 -17.42 1.86
C SER A 31 4.04 -16.66 1.83
N GLU A 32 3.96 -15.53 2.51
CA GLU A 32 2.78 -14.67 2.51
C GLU A 32 2.57 -14.03 1.13
N SER A 33 3.64 -13.51 0.52
CA SER A 33 3.59 -12.76 -0.75
C SER A 33 3.07 -13.57 -1.94
N ILE A 34 3.23 -14.90 -1.92
CA ILE A 34 2.74 -15.79 -2.98
C ILE A 34 1.21 -15.75 -3.10
N ARG A 35 0.49 -15.54 -1.99
CA ARG A 35 -0.98 -15.64 -1.95
C ARG A 35 -1.69 -14.40 -1.47
N HIS A 36 -0.96 -13.51 -0.80
CA HIS A 36 -1.56 -12.38 -0.09
C HIS A 36 -0.82 -11.08 -0.34
N ASN A 37 -1.52 -10.00 -0.07
CA ASN A 37 -0.93 -8.67 -0.01
C ASN A 37 -0.05 -8.52 1.22
N THR A 38 1.23 -8.30 1.05
CA THR A 38 2.20 -8.22 2.15
C THR A 38 2.03 -7.00 3.05
N CYS A 39 1.32 -5.97 2.57
CA CYS A 39 1.02 -4.78 3.38
C CYS A 39 -0.30 -4.90 4.15
N LEU A 40 -1.34 -5.48 3.54
CA LEU A 40 -2.72 -5.41 4.06
C LEU A 40 -3.21 -6.71 4.70
N ASN A 41 -2.64 -7.86 4.34
CA ASN A 41 -3.09 -9.15 4.86
C ASN A 41 -3.04 -9.19 6.39
N ARG A 42 -4.13 -9.63 7.04
CA ARG A 42 -4.28 -9.74 8.50
C ARG A 42 -4.09 -8.43 9.26
N LYS A 43 -4.24 -7.29 8.59
CA LYS A 43 -4.12 -5.98 9.22
C LYS A 43 -5.47 -5.27 9.24
N ILE A 44 -5.67 -4.52 10.31
CA ILE A 44 -6.79 -3.63 10.54
C ILE A 44 -6.23 -2.36 11.17
N SER A 45 -6.74 -1.23 10.80
CA SER A 45 -6.37 0.06 11.35
C SER A 45 -7.59 0.80 11.87
N ILE A 46 -7.37 1.65 12.85
CA ILE A 46 -8.37 2.57 13.38
C ILE A 46 -7.73 3.96 13.30
N ASP A 47 -8.41 4.88 12.65
CA ASP A 47 -7.92 6.26 12.56
C ASP A 47 -8.27 7.07 13.83
N THR A 48 -7.83 8.33 13.85
CA THR A 48 -8.02 9.24 15.01
C THR A 48 -9.47 9.57 15.29
N GLU A 49 -10.36 9.39 14.33
CA GLU A 49 -11.80 9.61 14.46
C GLU A 49 -12.57 8.34 14.86
N GLY A 50 -11.85 7.20 14.92
CA GLY A 50 -12.39 5.90 15.28
C GLY A 50 -12.90 5.07 14.10
N TYR A 51 -12.68 5.50 12.85
CA TYR A 51 -13.07 4.71 11.68
C TYR A 51 -12.14 3.51 11.46
N ILE A 52 -12.78 2.38 11.17
CA ILE A 52 -12.09 1.10 10.95
C ILE A 52 -11.76 0.96 9.46
N ARG A 53 -10.48 0.77 9.14
CA ARG A 53 -9.95 0.73 7.77
C ARG A 53 -9.00 -0.45 7.57
N ASN A 54 -8.76 -0.84 6.33
CA ASN A 54 -7.67 -1.76 5.99
C ASN A 54 -6.29 -1.12 6.23
N CYS A 55 -6.17 0.16 5.87
CA CYS A 55 -4.94 0.95 6.01
C CYS A 55 -5.32 2.38 6.40
N PRO A 56 -4.56 3.06 7.28
CA PRO A 56 -4.84 4.45 7.64
C PRO A 56 -4.88 5.41 6.45
N SER A 57 -4.13 5.09 5.39
CA SER A 57 -4.05 5.92 4.17
C SER A 57 -5.18 5.67 3.17
N MET A 58 -6.05 4.68 3.39
CA MET A 58 -7.23 4.45 2.52
C MET A 58 -8.40 5.32 2.95
N LYS A 59 -9.13 5.89 1.99
CA LYS A 59 -10.35 6.67 2.27
C LYS A 59 -11.53 5.80 2.70
N GLU A 60 -11.58 4.56 2.21
CA GLU A 60 -12.64 3.59 2.50
C GLU A 60 -12.59 3.15 3.97
N HIS A 61 -13.73 3.13 4.62
CA HIS A 61 -13.88 2.64 5.99
C HIS A 61 -15.06 1.68 6.11
N TYR A 62 -15.04 0.85 7.14
CA TYR A 62 -16.00 -0.24 7.37
C TYR A 62 -16.77 -0.06 8.69
N GLY A 63 -17.01 1.19 9.04
CA GLY A 63 -17.71 1.59 10.27
C GLY A 63 -16.80 2.27 11.28
N ASN A 64 -17.37 2.58 12.46
CA ASN A 64 -16.68 3.26 13.56
C ASN A 64 -16.69 2.38 14.82
N ILE A 65 -15.61 2.38 15.58
CA ILE A 65 -15.47 1.60 16.82
C ILE A 65 -16.49 1.99 17.92
N LYS A 66 -17.14 3.16 17.77
CA LYS A 66 -18.22 3.60 18.68
C LYS A 66 -19.50 2.81 18.45
N ASP A 67 -19.72 2.33 17.23
CA ASP A 67 -20.99 1.76 16.79
C ASP A 67 -20.90 0.27 16.47
N MET A 68 -19.68 -0.25 16.28
CA MET A 68 -19.46 -1.65 15.90
C MET A 68 -18.18 -2.24 16.44
N THR A 69 -18.14 -3.56 16.50
CA THR A 69 -16.94 -4.33 16.88
C THR A 69 -15.99 -4.53 15.71
N LEU A 70 -14.70 -4.75 15.98
CA LEU A 70 -13.72 -5.11 14.97
C LEU A 70 -14.11 -6.40 14.22
N LYS A 71 -14.78 -7.35 14.90
CA LYS A 71 -15.27 -8.57 14.27
C LYS A 71 -16.31 -8.26 13.20
N GLN A 72 -17.29 -7.41 13.49
CA GLN A 72 -18.29 -6.99 12.49
C GLN A 72 -17.67 -6.30 11.28
N ALA A 73 -16.65 -5.45 11.49
CA ALA A 73 -15.92 -4.83 10.40
C ALA A 73 -15.14 -5.88 9.56
N LEU A 74 -14.49 -6.86 10.20
CA LEU A 74 -13.79 -7.95 9.53
C LEU A 74 -14.72 -8.90 8.76
N ASP A 75 -15.96 -9.03 9.19
CA ASP A 75 -17.00 -9.85 8.55
C ASP A 75 -17.67 -9.11 7.37
N HIS A 76 -17.38 -7.81 7.17
CA HIS A 76 -17.84 -7.07 5.99
C HIS A 76 -17.27 -7.70 4.71
N PRO A 77 -18.09 -7.97 3.68
CA PRO A 77 -17.66 -8.70 2.49
C PRO A 77 -16.44 -8.07 1.77
N ASP A 78 -16.37 -6.74 1.75
CA ASP A 78 -15.30 -6.03 1.06
C ASP A 78 -14.07 -5.76 1.92
N PHE A 79 -14.12 -6.03 3.24
CA PHE A 79 -13.00 -5.71 4.12
C PHE A 79 -11.71 -6.40 3.68
N LYS A 80 -11.82 -7.64 3.24
CA LYS A 80 -10.68 -8.50 2.88
C LYS A 80 -10.35 -8.46 1.39
N LYS A 81 -11.02 -7.62 0.59
CA LYS A 81 -10.84 -7.62 -0.88
C LYS A 81 -9.37 -7.42 -1.31
N TYR A 82 -8.63 -6.56 -0.59
CA TYR A 82 -7.23 -6.31 -0.89
C TYR A 82 -6.26 -7.34 -0.29
N TRP A 83 -6.69 -8.18 0.66
CA TRP A 83 -5.82 -9.16 1.30
C TRP A 83 -5.30 -10.22 0.32
N PHE A 84 -6.07 -10.49 -0.75
CA PHE A 84 -5.76 -11.50 -1.76
C PHE A 84 -5.15 -10.91 -3.04
N VAL A 85 -4.92 -9.60 -3.08
CA VAL A 85 -4.24 -8.96 -4.20
C VAL A 85 -2.73 -9.09 -4.00
N ASN A 86 -2.14 -10.08 -4.63
CA ASN A 86 -0.69 -10.31 -4.60
C ASN A 86 0.02 -9.74 -5.84
N LYS A 87 1.33 -9.76 -5.84
CA LYS A 87 2.16 -9.16 -6.90
C LYS A 87 2.04 -9.85 -8.26
N ASP A 88 1.65 -11.12 -8.32
CA ASP A 88 1.43 -11.83 -9.59
C ASP A 88 0.21 -11.32 -10.36
N GLN A 89 -0.70 -10.62 -9.69
CA GLN A 89 -1.90 -10.02 -10.28
C GLN A 89 -1.71 -8.55 -10.69
N ILE A 90 -0.64 -7.90 -10.18
CA ILE A 90 -0.43 -6.46 -10.35
C ILE A 90 0.36 -6.18 -11.61
N SER A 91 -0.15 -5.28 -12.45
CA SER A 91 0.50 -4.82 -13.68
C SER A 91 1.95 -4.41 -13.42
N VAL A 92 2.87 -4.81 -14.30
CA VAL A 92 4.32 -4.61 -14.18
C VAL A 92 4.95 -5.40 -13.03
N CYS A 93 4.32 -5.43 -11.83
CA CYS A 93 4.88 -6.14 -10.68
C CYS A 93 4.95 -7.66 -10.88
N LYS A 94 4.03 -8.24 -11.65
CA LYS A 94 4.03 -9.68 -11.99
C LYS A 94 5.31 -10.14 -12.70
N ASP A 95 5.97 -9.22 -13.40
CA ASP A 95 7.20 -9.47 -14.16
C ASP A 95 8.47 -9.05 -13.38
N CYS A 96 8.28 -8.53 -12.14
CA CYS A 96 9.38 -8.01 -11.32
C CYS A 96 10.06 -9.12 -10.53
N GLU A 97 11.39 -9.17 -10.55
CA GLU A 97 12.20 -10.11 -9.77
C GLU A 97 12.05 -9.94 -8.27
N PHE A 98 11.74 -8.73 -7.80
CA PHE A 98 11.54 -8.42 -6.37
C PHE A 98 10.15 -8.71 -5.83
N ARG A 99 9.20 -9.20 -6.65
CA ARG A 99 7.78 -9.28 -6.30
C ARG A 99 7.48 -10.01 -4.99
N TYR A 100 8.26 -11.02 -4.64
CA TYR A 100 8.01 -11.84 -3.43
C TYR A 100 8.73 -11.34 -2.17
N ILE A 101 9.58 -10.33 -2.29
CA ILE A 101 10.27 -9.69 -1.16
C ILE A 101 9.89 -8.21 -1.01
N CYS A 102 9.08 -7.70 -1.94
CA CYS A 102 8.66 -6.30 -2.00
C CYS A 102 7.39 -6.08 -1.19
N THR A 103 7.36 -5.00 -0.44
CA THR A 103 6.15 -4.52 0.22
C THR A 103 5.19 -3.97 -0.84
N ASP A 104 3.93 -4.33 -0.77
CA ASP A 104 2.92 -3.75 -1.67
C ASP A 104 2.21 -2.56 -1.04
N CYS A 105 1.67 -1.67 -1.87
CA CYS A 105 0.80 -0.57 -1.44
C CYS A 105 -0.42 -0.50 -2.34
N ARG A 106 -1.63 -0.66 -1.75
CA ARG A 106 -2.90 -0.51 -2.47
C ARG A 106 -3.61 0.81 -2.16
N ALA A 107 -3.07 1.62 -1.23
CA ALA A 107 -3.61 2.94 -0.93
C ALA A 107 -3.24 3.98 -1.99
N TYR A 108 -2.08 3.83 -2.63
CA TYR A 108 -1.56 4.75 -3.64
C TYR A 108 -1.15 3.98 -4.88
N LEU A 109 -1.89 4.15 -5.97
CA LEU A 109 -1.75 3.43 -7.23
C LEU A 109 -1.39 4.38 -8.37
N GLU A 110 -0.65 3.92 -9.38
CA GLU A 110 -0.38 4.70 -10.59
C GLU A 110 -1.66 5.02 -11.37
N ASN A 111 -2.60 4.07 -11.41
CA ASN A 111 -3.96 4.29 -11.87
C ASN A 111 -4.92 4.09 -10.69
N PRO A 112 -5.50 5.16 -10.10
CA PRO A 112 -6.40 5.04 -8.95
C PRO A 112 -7.68 4.24 -9.20
N GLU A 113 -8.12 4.13 -10.46
CA GLU A 113 -9.32 3.40 -10.87
C GLU A 113 -9.08 1.88 -11.06
N ASP A 114 -7.82 1.45 -11.06
CA ASP A 114 -7.46 0.05 -11.26
C ASP A 114 -6.76 -0.53 -10.01
N MET A 115 -7.45 -1.38 -9.28
CA MET A 115 -6.92 -2.02 -8.07
C MET A 115 -5.70 -2.93 -8.33
N TYR A 116 -5.44 -3.30 -9.57
CA TYR A 116 -4.28 -4.10 -9.99
C TYR A 116 -3.17 -3.26 -10.60
N SER A 117 -3.28 -1.94 -10.54
CA SER A 117 -2.24 -1.03 -10.99
C SER A 117 -1.00 -1.11 -10.09
N LYS A 118 0.16 -0.81 -10.67
CA LYS A 118 1.43 -0.71 -9.94
C LYS A 118 1.34 0.33 -8.81
N PRO A 119 2.02 0.14 -7.66
CA PRO A 119 2.11 1.16 -6.62
C PRO A 119 2.73 2.46 -7.14
N LEU A 120 2.09 3.60 -6.82
CA LEU A 120 2.52 4.94 -7.27
C LEU A 120 3.98 5.23 -6.89
N LYS A 121 4.37 4.92 -5.65
CA LYS A 121 5.69 5.25 -5.10
C LYS A 121 6.77 4.21 -5.42
N CYS A 122 6.53 3.34 -6.40
CA CYS A 122 7.54 2.42 -6.92
C CYS A 122 8.20 3.02 -8.17
N GLY A 123 9.47 3.40 -8.06
CA GLY A 123 10.27 3.90 -9.19
C GLY A 123 10.94 2.81 -10.04
N TYR A 124 10.84 1.54 -9.65
CA TYR A 124 11.53 0.46 -10.33
C TYR A 124 10.85 0.04 -11.64
N ASN A 125 11.64 -0.13 -12.68
CA ASN A 125 11.21 -0.71 -13.95
C ASN A 125 11.89 -2.09 -14.14
N PRO A 126 11.15 -3.21 -14.07
CA PRO A 126 11.73 -4.55 -14.18
C PRO A 126 12.21 -4.88 -15.59
N TYR A 127 11.77 -4.15 -16.62
CA TYR A 127 12.17 -4.40 -18.01
C TYR A 127 13.51 -3.77 -18.37
N THR A 128 13.90 -2.70 -17.66
CA THR A 128 15.21 -2.04 -17.84
C THR A 128 16.13 -2.24 -16.64
N CYS A 129 15.63 -2.83 -15.55
CA CYS A 129 16.34 -3.00 -14.28
C CYS A 129 16.80 -1.67 -13.65
N GLU A 130 16.08 -0.57 -13.90
CA GLU A 130 16.44 0.77 -13.45
C GLU A 130 15.49 1.31 -12.41
N TRP A 131 16.02 2.17 -11.53
CA TRP A 131 15.25 2.93 -10.53
C TRP A 131 15.18 4.40 -10.93
N GLU A 132 13.97 4.92 -11.02
CA GLU A 132 13.70 6.34 -11.23
C GLU A 132 13.03 6.95 -9.99
N GLU A 133 13.18 8.26 -9.83
CA GLU A 133 12.41 8.96 -8.79
C GLU A 133 10.93 9.01 -9.21
N TRP A 134 10.07 8.36 -8.41
CA TRP A 134 8.63 8.26 -8.73
C TRP A 134 7.92 9.60 -8.77
N SER A 135 8.35 10.55 -7.92
CA SER A 135 7.71 11.84 -7.72
C SER A 135 7.88 12.80 -8.89
N THR A 136 8.95 12.65 -9.66
CA THR A 136 9.26 13.48 -10.85
C THR A 136 8.85 12.83 -12.16
N ASN A 137 8.41 11.57 -12.15
CA ASN A 137 8.01 10.86 -13.36
C ASN A 137 6.75 11.47 -13.98
N PRO A 138 6.80 11.93 -15.26
CA PRO A 138 5.65 12.59 -15.92
C PRO A 138 4.40 11.70 -15.99
N LEU A 139 4.55 10.39 -16.13
CA LEU A 139 3.43 9.44 -16.24
C LEU A 139 2.64 9.30 -14.93
N LYS A 140 3.24 9.70 -13.80
CA LYS A 140 2.63 9.59 -12.48
C LYS A 140 1.95 10.87 -11.98
N GLN A 141 2.08 11.97 -12.72
CA GLN A 141 1.57 13.27 -12.27
C GLN A 141 0.06 13.29 -12.03
N LYS A 142 -0.73 12.59 -12.85
CA LYS A 142 -2.19 12.48 -12.65
C LYS A 142 -2.53 11.77 -11.32
N ALA A 143 -1.82 10.72 -10.99
CA ALA A 143 -2.03 10.01 -9.73
C ALA A 143 -1.57 10.83 -8.52
N ILE A 144 -0.43 11.53 -8.65
CA ILE A 144 0.07 12.47 -7.62
C ILE A 144 -1.00 13.53 -7.32
N ASP A 145 -1.65 14.07 -8.36
CA ASP A 145 -2.73 15.05 -8.21
C ASP A 145 -3.98 14.46 -7.58
N HIS A 146 -4.38 13.28 -8.03
CA HIS A 146 -5.54 12.57 -7.49
C HIS A 146 -5.43 12.34 -5.97
N TYR A 147 -4.23 12.02 -5.49
CA TYR A 147 -3.96 11.81 -4.07
C TYR A 147 -3.58 13.09 -3.31
N GLY A 148 -3.54 14.26 -3.95
CA GLY A 148 -3.19 15.53 -3.30
C GLY A 148 -1.72 15.63 -2.86
N MET A 149 -0.80 14.91 -3.52
CA MET A 149 0.60 14.79 -3.09
C MET A 149 1.54 15.84 -3.69
N ARG A 150 1.07 16.86 -4.42
CA ARG A 150 1.94 17.85 -5.08
C ARG A 150 2.88 18.57 -4.13
N GLU A 151 2.40 18.95 -2.94
CA GLU A 151 3.24 19.64 -1.95
C GLU A 151 4.32 18.72 -1.35
N LEU A 152 4.06 17.41 -1.33
CA LEU A 152 5.03 16.42 -0.87
C LEU A 152 6.21 16.24 -1.84
N VAL A 153 5.95 16.45 -3.12
CA VAL A 153 6.93 16.28 -4.21
C VAL A 153 7.85 17.49 -4.34
N LYS A 154 7.36 18.70 -4.06
CA LYS A 154 8.13 19.94 -4.15
C LYS A 154 9.24 20.10 -3.09
N ASN A 155 9.13 19.36 -1.98
CA ASN A 155 10.00 19.49 -0.81
C ASN A 155 11.00 18.31 -0.67
N ASN A 156 11.33 17.64 -1.76
CA ASN A 156 12.39 16.61 -1.82
C ASN A 156 13.64 17.16 -2.50
#